data_9b906e9e2b63ba12a1f45832fbcf93e5
#
_entry.id   9b906e9e2b63ba12a1f45832fbcf93e5
#
_cell.length_a   1.000
_cell.length_b   1.000
_cell.length_c   1.000
_cell.angle_alpha   90.00
_cell.angle_beta   90.00
_cell.angle_gamma   90.00
#
_symmetry.space_group_name_H-M   'P 1'
#
loop_
_entity.id
_entity.type
_entity.pdbx_description
1 polymer ?
#
loop_
_entity_poly.entity_id
_entity_poly.type
_entity_poly.pdbx_seq_one_letter_code
_entity_poly.pdbx_strand_id
1 'polypeptide(L)'
;MAGHGVTENSSAPTNTQLSKDAATLGKILREKGYYTAYKGKWHLEATPTPDMEAYGFSDWEGNDMSFWGLAGSGTEYDEPIARDAADWIRGHGNDDDPWFLSVGLVNPHDVMWFPIDQPWYWERDPEYYAKAVERLSKRDWGRENNLPGFPHEVERIFSELPENFDDDLFTKPDVHRRWIDVLTRRSVPGDMRKDDPDIWLRQLDYYAKLHELNDQCVGHVLSALDDIDAWENTIIVFTSDHGDQCGSHNLRSKGPWNYQETMRIPLYISAPGIVQPGSKTDSLTSHVDLARTILEFAGVEPADHPTFVGESLSPVFENSSAKIRDYVLFNQEWPWYPGVEQCRYASSGIFDGINKYCRYYGLGGGFDTQGNQNGEPEMLFGRDAAFDDHDHEMYDLQEDPHELVNLAVDRSRRAEVRSKFSELRSIEHEMYGNGF
;
A
#
# COMPACT_ATOMS: atom_id res chain seq x y z
N MET A 1 -11.41 2.98 0.44
CA MET A 1 -12.45 3.17 -0.57
C MET A 1 -13.69 2.32 -0.31
N ALA A 2 -13.62 1.06 -0.06
CA ALA A 2 -14.78 0.24 0.28
C ALA A 2 -14.90 -0.11 1.76
N GLY A 3 -13.88 0.10 2.57
CA GLY A 3 -13.90 -0.17 4.01
C GLY A 3 -14.13 -1.64 4.41
N HIS A 4 -14.08 -2.54 3.43
CA HIS A 4 -14.29 -3.98 3.59
C HIS A 4 -12.95 -4.72 3.66
N GLY A 5 -12.95 -5.90 4.23
CA GLY A 5 -11.79 -6.80 4.17
C GLY A 5 -11.47 -7.24 2.74
N VAL A 6 -10.21 -7.58 2.48
CA VAL A 6 -9.72 -7.97 1.13
C VAL A 6 -10.52 -9.12 0.52
N THR A 7 -10.97 -10.07 1.33
CA THR A 7 -11.77 -11.23 0.89
C THR A 7 -13.19 -10.85 0.48
N GLU A 8 -13.78 -9.83 1.08
CA GLU A 8 -15.10 -9.34 0.71
C GLU A 8 -15.07 -8.52 -0.58
N ASN A 9 -13.97 -7.86 -0.85
CA ASN A 9 -13.80 -7.03 -2.04
C ASN A 9 -13.50 -7.81 -3.31
N SER A 10 -13.21 -9.11 -3.24
CA SER A 10 -12.74 -9.93 -4.37
C SER A 10 -11.56 -9.30 -5.14
N SER A 11 -10.94 -8.27 -4.60
CA SER A 11 -9.84 -7.56 -5.23
C SER A 11 -8.50 -8.15 -4.78
N ALA A 12 -8.25 -9.41 -5.12
CA ALA A 12 -6.90 -9.92 -5.08
C ALA A 12 -6.07 -9.29 -6.20
N PRO A 13 -4.76 -9.04 -5.99
CA PRO A 13 -4.03 -7.94 -6.63
C PRO A 13 -3.79 -8.01 -8.12
N THR A 14 -4.26 -8.98 -8.87
CA THR A 14 -3.94 -9.01 -10.30
C THR A 14 -5.06 -9.42 -11.24
N ASN A 15 -6.14 -10.05 -10.77
CA ASN A 15 -7.16 -10.59 -11.67
C ASN A 15 -8.60 -10.47 -11.15
N THR A 16 -8.83 -9.95 -9.97
CA THR A 16 -10.18 -9.77 -9.41
C THR A 16 -10.55 -8.30 -9.44
N GLN A 17 -11.64 -8.02 -10.10
CA GLN A 17 -12.21 -6.67 -10.18
C GLN A 17 -12.99 -6.40 -8.89
N LEU A 18 -12.95 -5.17 -8.42
CA LEU A 18 -13.87 -4.71 -7.39
C LEU A 18 -15.31 -4.92 -7.89
N SER A 19 -16.15 -5.56 -7.09
CA SER A 19 -17.56 -5.73 -7.46
C SER A 19 -18.23 -4.37 -7.65
N LYS A 20 -18.92 -4.21 -8.79
CA LYS A 20 -19.73 -3.02 -9.03
C LYS A 20 -20.90 -2.88 -8.06
N ASP A 21 -21.28 -3.95 -7.35
CA ASP A 21 -22.30 -3.92 -6.30
C ASP A 21 -21.74 -3.52 -4.92
N ALA A 22 -20.39 -3.43 -4.79
CA ALA A 22 -19.79 -3.03 -3.53
C ALA A 22 -20.26 -1.63 -3.10
N ALA A 23 -20.50 -1.47 -1.82
CA ALA A 23 -20.73 -0.17 -1.20
C ALA A 23 -19.38 0.58 -1.18
N THR A 24 -19.28 1.67 -1.92
CA THR A 24 -18.10 2.52 -1.97
C THR A 24 -18.36 3.88 -1.35
N LEU A 25 -17.33 4.59 -0.92
CA LEU A 25 -17.45 5.97 -0.46
C LEU A 25 -18.18 6.85 -1.49
N GLY A 26 -17.82 6.70 -2.77
CA GLY A 26 -18.43 7.49 -3.84
C GLY A 26 -19.95 7.30 -3.91
N LYS A 27 -20.44 6.07 -3.87
CA LYS A 27 -21.89 5.78 -3.90
C LYS A 27 -22.63 6.36 -2.69
N ILE A 28 -22.10 6.08 -1.49
CA ILE A 28 -22.75 6.48 -0.24
C ILE A 28 -22.78 8.01 -0.11
N LEU A 29 -21.67 8.67 -0.45
CA LEU A 29 -21.61 10.13 -0.42
C LEU A 29 -22.55 10.77 -1.45
N ARG A 30 -22.72 10.18 -2.64
CA ARG A 30 -23.73 10.63 -3.62
C ARG A 30 -25.15 10.53 -3.09
N GLU A 31 -25.47 9.46 -2.38
CA GLU A 31 -26.79 9.31 -1.71
C GLU A 31 -27.03 10.39 -0.66
N LYS A 32 -25.97 10.97 -0.11
CA LYS A 32 -26.02 12.12 0.82
C LYS A 32 -25.94 13.48 0.13
N GLY A 33 -25.94 13.51 -1.19
CA GLY A 33 -25.94 14.75 -1.97
C GLY A 33 -24.57 15.32 -2.29
N TYR A 34 -23.49 14.57 -2.06
CA TYR A 34 -22.15 15.00 -2.47
C TYR A 34 -21.94 14.82 -3.97
N TYR A 35 -21.25 15.75 -4.60
CA TYR A 35 -20.62 15.51 -5.88
C TYR A 35 -19.31 14.77 -5.64
N THR A 36 -19.15 13.59 -6.23
CA THR A 36 -18.00 12.71 -5.96
C THR A 36 -17.14 12.53 -7.19
N ALA A 37 -15.87 12.88 -7.14
CA ALA A 37 -14.93 12.78 -8.23
C ALA A 37 -13.68 11.97 -7.86
N TYR A 38 -12.99 11.47 -8.89
CA TYR A 38 -11.73 10.72 -8.73
C TYR A 38 -10.72 11.15 -9.79
N LYS A 39 -9.46 11.35 -9.39
CA LYS A 39 -8.35 11.68 -10.28
C LYS A 39 -7.19 10.71 -10.08
N GLY A 40 -6.60 10.26 -11.21
CA GLY A 40 -5.39 9.44 -11.20
C GLY A 40 -5.63 7.93 -11.05
N LYS A 41 -4.68 7.23 -10.42
CA LYS A 41 -4.59 5.77 -10.35
C LYS A 41 -5.75 5.14 -9.62
N TRP A 42 -6.44 4.20 -10.27
CA TRP A 42 -7.51 3.38 -9.69
C TRP A 42 -7.06 1.97 -9.30
N HIS A 43 -6.55 1.21 -10.24
CA HIS A 43 -5.95 -0.12 -10.10
C HIS A 43 -6.85 -1.19 -9.41
N LEU A 44 -8.17 -1.05 -9.51
CA LEU A 44 -9.14 -2.02 -8.97
C LEU A 44 -9.97 -2.72 -10.05
N GLU A 45 -9.65 -2.46 -11.32
CA GLU A 45 -10.13 -3.16 -12.51
C GLU A 45 -8.96 -3.37 -13.48
N ALA A 46 -8.92 -4.54 -14.14
CA ALA A 46 -7.91 -4.82 -15.17
C ALA A 46 -8.34 -4.24 -16.54
N THR A 47 -8.58 -2.93 -16.61
CA THR A 47 -9.02 -2.23 -17.83
C THR A 47 -8.37 -0.85 -17.94
N PRO A 48 -8.05 -0.41 -19.18
CA PRO A 48 -7.54 0.95 -19.38
C PRO A 48 -8.51 2.06 -18.94
N THR A 49 -9.81 1.79 -19.03
CA THR A 49 -10.87 2.76 -18.75
C THR A 49 -11.89 2.15 -17.81
N PRO A 50 -11.64 2.19 -16.48
CA PRO A 50 -12.57 1.69 -15.49
C PRO A 50 -13.90 2.47 -15.55
N ASP A 51 -14.98 1.75 -15.27
CA ASP A 51 -16.32 2.36 -15.19
C ASP A 51 -16.50 3.04 -13.82
N MET A 52 -15.86 4.20 -13.64
CA MET A 52 -15.82 4.91 -12.37
C MET A 52 -17.21 5.34 -11.88
N GLU A 53 -18.15 5.60 -12.78
CA GLU A 53 -19.54 5.91 -12.44
C GLU A 53 -20.23 4.73 -11.71
N ALA A 54 -19.91 3.49 -12.10
CA ALA A 54 -20.42 2.32 -11.41
C ALA A 54 -19.91 2.19 -9.97
N TYR A 55 -18.80 2.84 -9.63
CA TYR A 55 -18.26 2.94 -8.27
C TYR A 55 -18.62 4.24 -7.56
N GLY A 56 -19.41 5.09 -8.19
CA GLY A 56 -19.87 6.35 -7.63
C GLY A 56 -18.86 7.49 -7.74
N PHE A 57 -18.02 7.51 -8.77
CA PHE A 57 -17.08 8.61 -9.00
C PHE A 57 -17.21 9.16 -10.42
N SER A 58 -17.27 10.48 -10.54
CA SER A 58 -17.28 11.22 -11.81
C SER A 58 -15.90 11.77 -12.16
N ASP A 59 -15.79 12.37 -13.32
CA ASP A 59 -14.68 13.20 -13.78
C ASP A 59 -13.33 12.50 -13.80
N TRP A 60 -13.31 11.18 -13.89
CA TRP A 60 -12.09 10.44 -14.09
C TRP A 60 -11.71 10.41 -15.56
N GLU A 61 -10.49 10.82 -15.83
CA GLU A 61 -9.91 10.78 -17.17
C GLU A 61 -8.53 10.10 -17.13
N GLY A 62 -8.20 9.38 -18.18
CA GLY A 62 -6.88 8.78 -18.31
C GLY A 62 -6.87 7.37 -18.86
N ASN A 63 -5.80 6.67 -18.54
CA ASN A 63 -5.60 5.26 -18.84
C ASN A 63 -5.04 4.57 -17.61
N ASP A 64 -5.87 3.83 -16.89
CA ASP A 64 -5.49 3.21 -15.62
C ASP A 64 -4.34 2.21 -15.77
N MET A 65 -4.24 1.50 -16.91
CA MET A 65 -3.09 0.62 -17.16
C MET A 65 -1.77 1.38 -17.29
N SER A 66 -1.80 2.64 -17.73
CA SER A 66 -0.61 3.52 -17.69
C SER A 66 -0.29 3.99 -16.29
N PHE A 67 -1.30 4.10 -15.42
CA PHE A 67 -1.18 4.51 -14.01
C PHE A 67 -0.85 3.35 -13.07
N TRP A 68 -0.85 2.10 -13.54
CA TRP A 68 -0.54 0.94 -12.69
C TRP A 68 0.87 0.94 -12.11
N GLY A 69 1.71 1.87 -12.50
CA GLY A 69 3.07 1.99 -12.01
C GLY A 69 4.05 1.20 -12.87
N LEU A 70 3.97 1.36 -14.19
CA LEU A 70 5.06 0.99 -15.10
C LEU A 70 6.27 1.90 -14.84
N ALA A 71 7.48 1.46 -15.21
CA ALA A 71 8.68 2.25 -14.98
C ALA A 71 8.54 3.68 -15.48
N GLY A 72 8.72 4.64 -14.59
CA GLY A 72 8.58 6.06 -14.85
C GLY A 72 7.15 6.59 -14.97
N SER A 73 6.12 5.76 -14.66
CA SER A 73 4.72 6.22 -14.75
C SER A 73 4.42 7.34 -13.79
N GLY A 74 4.86 7.26 -12.54
CA GLY A 74 4.65 8.33 -11.57
C GLY A 74 5.37 9.59 -12.00
N THR A 75 6.59 9.45 -12.50
CA THR A 75 7.37 10.57 -13.04
C THR A 75 6.67 11.25 -14.21
N GLU A 76 5.96 10.50 -15.06
CA GLU A 76 5.24 11.02 -16.20
C GLU A 76 3.86 11.61 -15.85
N TYR A 77 3.11 10.93 -14.98
CA TYR A 77 1.67 11.19 -14.85
C TYR A 77 1.27 11.93 -13.56
N ASP A 78 2.06 11.91 -12.48
CA ASP A 78 1.64 12.49 -11.20
C ASP A 78 1.41 14.01 -11.28
N GLU A 79 2.27 14.74 -11.98
CA GLU A 79 2.05 16.18 -12.14
C GLU A 79 0.80 16.51 -13.00
N PRO A 80 0.54 15.87 -14.15
CA PRO A 80 -0.73 15.99 -14.86
C PRO A 80 -1.94 15.66 -13.98
N ILE A 81 -1.90 14.56 -13.20
CA ILE A 81 -2.98 14.17 -12.28
C ILE A 81 -3.21 15.25 -11.22
N ALA A 82 -2.14 15.75 -10.62
CA ALA A 82 -2.23 16.78 -9.58
C ALA A 82 -2.77 18.11 -10.12
N ARG A 83 -2.38 18.50 -11.34
CA ARG A 83 -2.91 19.71 -12.00
C ARG A 83 -4.38 19.56 -12.36
N ASP A 84 -4.78 18.40 -12.89
CA ASP A 84 -6.19 18.12 -13.18
C ASP A 84 -7.03 18.15 -11.89
N ALA A 85 -6.54 17.56 -10.79
CA ALA A 85 -7.20 17.66 -9.50
C ALA A 85 -7.30 19.12 -9.00
N ALA A 86 -6.24 19.89 -9.14
CA ALA A 86 -6.24 21.31 -8.75
C ALA A 86 -7.21 22.15 -9.60
N ASP A 87 -7.26 21.91 -10.90
CA ASP A 87 -8.20 22.60 -11.80
C ASP A 87 -9.65 22.20 -11.51
N TRP A 88 -9.87 20.94 -11.17
CA TRP A 88 -11.18 20.47 -10.71
C TRP A 88 -11.61 21.20 -9.43
N ILE A 89 -10.74 21.32 -8.43
CA ILE A 89 -11.02 22.07 -7.18
C ILE A 89 -11.37 23.53 -7.49
N ARG A 90 -10.61 24.20 -8.36
CA ARG A 90 -10.91 25.60 -8.77
C ARG A 90 -12.25 25.73 -9.45
N GLY A 91 -12.66 24.72 -10.23
CA GLY A 91 -13.92 24.72 -10.96
C GLY A 91 -15.16 24.41 -10.11
N HIS A 92 -15.01 23.55 -9.10
CA HIS A 92 -16.14 22.99 -8.34
C HIS A 92 -16.11 23.31 -6.84
N GLY A 93 -14.97 23.75 -6.32
CA GLY A 93 -14.78 23.90 -4.86
C GLY A 93 -15.66 24.94 -4.19
N ASN A 94 -16.27 25.86 -4.95
CA ASN A 94 -17.22 26.87 -4.49
C ASN A 94 -18.66 26.61 -4.94
N ASP A 95 -18.95 25.41 -5.46
CA ASP A 95 -20.32 25.02 -5.80
C ASP A 95 -21.18 24.93 -4.53
N ASP A 96 -22.50 25.10 -4.67
CA ASP A 96 -23.43 25.03 -3.53
C ASP A 96 -23.54 23.60 -2.94
N ASP A 97 -23.30 22.57 -3.75
CA ASP A 97 -23.32 21.17 -3.32
C ASP A 97 -22.00 20.77 -2.68
N PRO A 98 -22.00 19.98 -1.59
CA PRO A 98 -20.78 19.45 -1.01
C PRO A 98 -20.10 18.49 -1.98
N TRP A 99 -18.77 18.43 -1.93
CA TRP A 99 -17.99 17.58 -2.83
C TRP A 99 -17.01 16.66 -2.08
N PHE A 100 -16.65 15.58 -2.75
CA PHE A 100 -15.61 14.65 -2.35
C PHE A 100 -14.69 14.37 -3.54
N LEU A 101 -13.43 14.64 -3.40
CA LEU A 101 -12.41 14.34 -4.40
C LEU A 101 -11.39 13.34 -3.85
N SER A 102 -11.20 12.23 -4.57
CA SER A 102 -10.11 11.28 -4.31
C SER A 102 -9.02 11.48 -5.36
N VAL A 103 -7.77 11.63 -4.91
CA VAL A 103 -6.60 11.80 -5.80
C VAL A 103 -5.63 10.66 -5.55
N GLY A 104 -5.41 9.82 -6.55
CA GLY A 104 -4.49 8.69 -6.51
C GLY A 104 -3.23 8.99 -7.34
N LEU A 105 -2.13 9.42 -6.67
CA LEU A 105 -0.82 9.56 -7.29
C LEU A 105 -0.14 8.19 -7.42
N VAL A 106 0.76 8.04 -8.38
CA VAL A 106 1.47 6.78 -8.63
C VAL A 106 2.70 6.65 -7.75
N ASN A 107 3.51 7.72 -7.65
CA ASN A 107 4.74 7.70 -6.88
C ASN A 107 4.47 7.65 -5.35
N PRO A 108 5.40 7.00 -4.62
CA PRO A 108 6.78 6.60 -5.00
C PRO A 108 6.90 5.21 -5.66
N HIS A 109 5.86 4.68 -6.30
CA HIS A 109 5.85 3.34 -6.91
C HIS A 109 6.98 3.10 -7.90
N ASP A 110 7.47 4.15 -8.60
CA ASP A 110 8.56 4.02 -9.58
C ASP A 110 9.84 3.41 -8.98
N VAL A 111 10.04 3.48 -7.65
CA VAL A 111 11.16 2.83 -6.95
C VAL A 111 11.21 1.32 -7.18
N MET A 112 10.07 0.69 -7.39
CA MET A 112 9.98 -0.75 -7.67
C MET A 112 10.82 -1.16 -8.89
N TRP A 113 10.99 -0.27 -9.86
CA TRP A 113 11.68 -0.53 -11.12
C TRP A 113 13.18 -0.22 -11.08
N PHE A 114 13.68 0.29 -9.97
CA PHE A 114 15.12 0.55 -9.80
C PHE A 114 15.90 -0.77 -9.70
N PRO A 115 17.10 -0.88 -10.29
CA PRO A 115 17.73 0.05 -11.23
C PRO A 115 17.38 -0.29 -12.68
N ILE A 116 16.79 0.64 -13.42
CA ILE A 116 16.34 0.40 -14.79
C ILE A 116 17.48 0.34 -15.80
N ASP A 117 18.68 0.80 -15.44
CA ASP A 117 19.87 0.80 -16.28
C ASP A 117 20.60 -0.55 -16.33
N GLN A 118 19.94 -1.63 -15.93
CA GLN A 118 20.52 -2.98 -15.96
C GLN A 118 20.40 -3.62 -17.35
N PRO A 119 21.41 -4.41 -17.80
CA PRO A 119 21.37 -5.13 -19.06
C PRO A 119 20.12 -5.97 -19.24
N TRP A 120 19.65 -6.55 -18.17
CA TRP A 120 18.44 -7.37 -18.13
C TRP A 120 17.19 -6.66 -18.72
N TYR A 121 17.05 -5.34 -18.54
CA TYR A 121 15.93 -4.60 -19.09
C TYR A 121 16.02 -4.42 -20.60
N TRP A 122 17.14 -3.90 -21.10
CA TRP A 122 17.28 -3.62 -22.53
C TRP A 122 17.51 -4.87 -23.39
N GLU A 123 18.01 -5.97 -22.79
CA GLU A 123 18.15 -7.26 -23.49
C GLU A 123 16.83 -8.01 -23.57
N ARG A 124 16.02 -7.95 -22.54
CA ARG A 124 14.75 -8.68 -22.46
C ARG A 124 13.61 -7.99 -23.21
N ASP A 125 13.47 -6.68 -23.03
CA ASP A 125 12.39 -5.87 -23.64
C ASP A 125 12.92 -4.48 -24.00
N PRO A 126 13.59 -4.33 -25.16
CA PRO A 126 14.15 -3.07 -25.60
C PRO A 126 13.12 -1.95 -25.79
N GLU A 127 11.89 -2.31 -26.19
CA GLU A 127 10.82 -1.33 -26.40
C GLU A 127 10.31 -0.79 -25.06
N TYR A 128 10.09 -1.66 -24.07
CA TYR A 128 9.71 -1.26 -22.72
C TYR A 128 10.80 -0.39 -22.07
N TYR A 129 12.07 -0.79 -22.21
CA TYR A 129 13.19 -0.02 -21.73
C TYR A 129 13.24 1.38 -22.35
N ALA A 130 13.10 1.49 -23.67
CA ALA A 130 13.08 2.79 -24.35
C ALA A 130 11.97 3.72 -23.85
N LYS A 131 10.78 3.19 -23.64
CA LYS A 131 9.65 3.95 -23.05
C LYS A 131 9.94 4.39 -21.61
N ALA A 132 10.54 3.54 -20.80
CA ALA A 132 10.91 3.89 -19.43
C ALA A 132 11.97 5.01 -19.40
N VAL A 133 12.98 4.93 -20.26
CA VAL A 133 14.01 5.99 -20.43
C VAL A 133 13.37 7.30 -20.86
N GLU A 134 12.45 7.27 -21.83
CA GLU A 134 11.71 8.44 -22.28
C GLU A 134 10.93 9.11 -21.14
N ARG A 135 10.20 8.35 -20.32
CA ARG A 135 9.46 8.86 -19.17
C ARG A 135 10.37 9.49 -18.13
N LEU A 136 11.43 8.78 -17.74
CA LEU A 136 12.38 9.24 -16.73
C LEU A 136 13.14 10.48 -17.18
N SER A 137 13.43 10.63 -18.48
CA SER A 137 14.11 11.80 -19.02
C SER A 137 13.30 13.10 -19.03
N LYS A 138 12.01 13.03 -18.72
CA LYS A 138 11.13 14.22 -18.59
C LYS A 138 11.38 15.03 -17.31
N ARG A 139 12.22 14.55 -16.39
CA ARG A 139 12.51 15.23 -15.12
C ARG A 139 13.99 15.55 -14.98
N ASP A 140 14.25 16.62 -14.26
CA ASP A 140 15.57 16.96 -13.76
C ASP A 140 15.81 16.21 -12.44
N TRP A 141 16.83 15.34 -12.44
CA TRP A 141 17.21 14.54 -11.29
C TRP A 141 18.34 15.19 -10.46
N GLY A 142 18.67 16.48 -10.74
CA GLY A 142 19.57 17.27 -9.89
C GLY A 142 21.05 17.14 -10.21
N ARG A 143 21.43 16.67 -11.43
CA ARG A 143 22.83 16.65 -11.88
C ARG A 143 23.09 17.57 -13.07
N GLU A 144 24.29 18.18 -13.11
CA GLU A 144 24.70 19.14 -14.16
C GLU A 144 24.79 18.53 -15.56
N ASN A 145 24.91 17.23 -15.68
CA ASN A 145 24.94 16.53 -16.96
C ASN A 145 23.62 15.74 -17.10
N ASN A 146 22.61 16.36 -17.64
CA ASN A 146 21.34 15.76 -18.04
C ASN A 146 21.54 14.56 -18.98
N LEU A 147 22.09 13.47 -18.48
CA LEU A 147 21.91 12.18 -19.08
C LEU A 147 20.48 11.76 -18.84
N PRO A 148 19.82 11.09 -19.75
CA PRO A 148 18.39 10.77 -19.62
C PRO A 148 18.14 10.08 -18.28
N GLY A 149 17.37 10.75 -17.42
CA GLY A 149 16.97 10.47 -16.03
C GLY A 149 17.02 9.04 -15.54
N PHE A 150 18.21 8.47 -15.48
CA PHE A 150 18.41 7.18 -14.85
C PHE A 150 18.44 7.35 -13.34
N PRO A 151 17.82 6.45 -12.58
CA PRO A 151 17.81 6.51 -11.11
C PRO A 151 19.19 6.64 -10.47
N HIS A 152 20.25 6.10 -11.09
CA HIS A 152 21.63 6.20 -10.60
C HIS A 152 22.24 7.60 -10.71
N GLU A 153 21.60 8.52 -11.43
CA GLU A 153 22.03 9.91 -11.59
C GLU A 153 21.49 10.85 -10.50
N VAL A 154 20.66 10.34 -9.59
CA VAL A 154 20.10 11.12 -8.48
C VAL A 154 21.20 11.57 -7.50
N GLU A 155 21.03 12.76 -6.93
CA GLU A 155 21.92 13.28 -5.90
C GLU A 155 22.02 12.33 -4.71
N ARG A 156 23.26 12.18 -4.17
CA ARG A 156 23.52 11.36 -3.00
C ARG A 156 22.97 12.03 -1.73
N ILE A 157 22.01 11.38 -1.08
CA ILE A 157 21.37 11.81 0.16
C ILE A 157 21.79 10.91 1.32
N PHE A 158 21.78 9.58 1.10
CA PHE A 158 22.05 8.59 2.13
C PHE A 158 23.49 8.08 2.08
N SER A 159 24.10 7.89 3.24
CA SER A 159 25.43 7.32 3.43
C SER A 159 25.44 5.98 4.15
N GLU A 160 24.28 5.57 4.70
CA GLU A 160 24.12 4.37 5.49
C GLU A 160 22.89 3.58 5.01
N LEU A 161 23.01 2.27 5.02
CA LEU A 161 21.90 1.35 4.75
C LEU A 161 21.01 1.19 5.99
N PRO A 162 19.77 0.67 5.84
CA PRO A 162 18.92 0.36 6.99
C PRO A 162 19.62 -0.57 7.98
N GLU A 163 19.36 -0.39 9.28
CA GLU A 163 20.01 -1.16 10.36
C GLU A 163 19.74 -2.68 10.24
N ASN A 164 18.60 -3.06 9.65
CA ASN A 164 18.23 -4.46 9.39
C ASN A 164 18.60 -4.95 7.99
N PHE A 165 19.42 -4.22 7.23
CA PHE A 165 19.84 -4.60 5.87
C PHE A 165 20.53 -5.98 5.83
N ASP A 166 21.32 -6.29 6.85
CA ASP A 166 22.08 -7.54 6.91
C ASP A 166 21.29 -8.75 7.43
N ASP A 167 19.99 -8.63 7.66
CA ASP A 167 19.15 -9.78 8.03
C ASP A 167 19.30 -10.90 6.98
N ASP A 168 19.59 -12.10 7.47
CA ASP A 168 19.75 -13.29 6.61
C ASP A 168 18.46 -14.04 6.32
N LEU A 169 17.37 -13.66 7.00
CA LEU A 169 16.03 -14.22 6.90
C LEU A 169 15.92 -15.73 7.24
N PHE A 170 16.94 -16.36 7.84
CA PHE A 170 16.90 -17.79 8.13
C PHE A 170 15.93 -18.19 9.24
N THR A 171 15.55 -17.26 10.11
CA THR A 171 14.55 -17.47 11.16
C THR A 171 13.15 -17.06 10.74
N LYS A 172 13.01 -16.54 9.54
CA LYS A 172 11.77 -16.02 8.97
C LYS A 172 11.06 -17.07 8.11
N PRO A 173 9.77 -16.87 7.75
CA PRO A 173 9.09 -17.70 6.77
C PRO A 173 9.88 -17.80 5.46
N ASP A 174 9.94 -18.99 4.89
CA ASP A 174 10.73 -19.26 3.68
C ASP A 174 10.35 -18.35 2.50
N VAL A 175 9.12 -17.89 2.44
CA VAL A 175 8.63 -17.02 1.37
C VAL A 175 9.41 -15.71 1.29
N HIS A 176 9.89 -15.13 2.39
CA HIS A 176 10.66 -13.89 2.37
C HIS A 176 11.95 -14.06 1.58
N ARG A 177 12.70 -15.08 1.89
CA ARG A 177 13.97 -15.40 1.22
C ARG A 177 13.76 -15.80 -0.25
N ARG A 178 12.69 -16.58 -0.52
CA ARG A 178 12.32 -16.98 -1.90
C ARG A 178 11.89 -15.80 -2.74
N TRP A 179 11.26 -14.80 -2.11
CA TRP A 179 10.81 -13.61 -2.81
C TRP A 179 11.97 -12.77 -3.37
N ILE A 180 13.14 -12.78 -2.73
CA ILE A 180 14.36 -12.17 -3.30
C ILE A 180 14.67 -12.79 -4.66
N ASP A 181 14.62 -14.12 -4.78
CA ASP A 181 14.83 -14.82 -6.05
C ASP A 181 13.74 -14.48 -7.09
N VAL A 182 12.49 -14.32 -6.66
CA VAL A 182 11.39 -13.89 -7.54
C VAL A 182 11.65 -12.50 -8.09
N LEU A 183 12.00 -11.56 -7.24
CA LEU A 183 12.28 -10.18 -7.63
C LEU A 183 13.53 -10.08 -8.53
N THR A 184 14.58 -10.83 -8.26
CA THR A 184 15.83 -10.76 -9.03
C THR A 184 15.78 -11.51 -10.36
N ARG A 185 15.11 -12.65 -10.43
CA ARG A 185 15.20 -13.53 -11.60
C ARG A 185 13.99 -13.51 -12.53
N ARG A 186 12.82 -13.19 -12.01
CA ARG A 186 11.55 -13.40 -12.74
C ARG A 186 10.71 -12.15 -12.89
N SER A 187 10.86 -11.22 -12.00
CA SER A 187 10.13 -9.97 -12.07
C SER A 187 10.99 -8.85 -12.58
N VAL A 188 10.39 -7.78 -12.80
CA VAL A 188 10.76 -6.57 -13.42
C VAL A 188 12.03 -5.89 -12.86
N PRO A 189 12.38 -5.93 -11.57
CA PRO A 189 13.31 -4.94 -11.04
C PRO A 189 14.81 -5.24 -11.19
N GLY A 190 15.23 -6.23 -11.95
CA GLY A 190 16.66 -6.49 -12.14
C GLY A 190 17.41 -6.95 -10.86
N ASP A 191 18.70 -7.19 -11.02
CA ASP A 191 19.56 -7.74 -9.96
C ASP A 191 20.12 -6.62 -9.06
N MET A 192 19.72 -6.64 -7.78
CA MET A 192 20.35 -5.82 -6.74
C MET A 192 21.14 -6.75 -5.83
N ARG A 193 22.44 -6.78 -6.05
CA ARG A 193 23.33 -7.66 -5.33
C ARG A 193 23.51 -7.17 -3.89
N LYS A 194 23.40 -8.08 -2.91
CA LYS A 194 23.61 -7.76 -1.49
C LYS A 194 25.02 -7.27 -1.20
N ASP A 195 26.02 -7.73 -1.96
CA ASP A 195 27.43 -7.35 -1.81
C ASP A 195 27.81 -6.03 -2.51
N ASP A 196 26.84 -5.31 -3.09
CA ASP A 196 27.00 -3.99 -3.66
C ASP A 196 26.17 -2.96 -2.88
N PRO A 197 26.68 -2.44 -1.75
CA PRO A 197 25.93 -1.48 -0.94
C PRO A 197 25.64 -0.16 -1.67
N ASP A 198 26.43 0.20 -2.68
CA ASP A 198 26.23 1.44 -3.42
C ASP A 198 24.92 1.43 -4.21
N ILE A 199 24.53 0.30 -4.79
CA ILE A 199 23.25 0.19 -5.54
C ILE A 199 22.05 0.39 -4.61
N TRP A 200 22.12 -0.09 -3.37
CA TRP A 200 21.07 0.06 -2.37
C TRP A 200 20.99 1.50 -1.86
N LEU A 201 22.12 2.15 -1.63
CA LEU A 201 22.14 3.59 -1.29
C LEU A 201 21.54 4.43 -2.42
N ARG A 202 21.84 4.10 -3.67
CA ARG A 202 21.23 4.78 -4.83
C ARG A 202 19.73 4.55 -4.92
N GLN A 203 19.24 3.38 -4.53
CA GLN A 203 17.80 3.14 -4.44
C GLN A 203 17.12 4.04 -3.39
N LEU A 204 17.75 4.20 -2.22
CA LEU A 204 17.26 5.10 -1.17
C LEU A 204 17.25 6.56 -1.64
N ASP A 205 18.32 7.02 -2.31
CA ASP A 205 18.38 8.35 -2.88
C ASP A 205 17.26 8.57 -3.90
N TYR A 206 17.04 7.59 -4.78
CA TYR A 206 15.96 7.64 -5.76
C TYR A 206 14.59 7.66 -5.10
N TYR A 207 14.37 6.83 -4.09
CA TYR A 207 13.13 6.80 -3.32
C TYR A 207 12.81 8.14 -2.67
N ALA A 208 13.82 8.76 -2.02
CA ALA A 208 13.66 10.10 -1.45
C ALA A 208 13.31 11.14 -2.52
N LYS A 209 13.93 11.05 -3.69
CA LYS A 209 13.63 11.97 -4.80
C LYS A 209 12.21 11.81 -5.33
N LEU A 210 11.69 10.58 -5.40
CA LEU A 210 10.31 10.32 -5.77
C LEU A 210 9.33 10.93 -4.74
N HIS A 211 9.67 10.91 -3.47
CA HIS A 211 8.88 11.60 -2.43
C HIS A 211 8.89 13.12 -2.61
N GLU A 212 10.05 13.74 -2.94
CA GLU A 212 10.09 15.17 -3.26
C GLU A 212 9.21 15.54 -4.45
N LEU A 213 9.20 14.72 -5.51
CA LEU A 213 8.32 14.92 -6.66
C LEU A 213 6.85 14.79 -6.28
N ASN A 214 6.53 13.81 -5.44
CA ASN A 214 5.17 13.60 -4.94
C ASN A 214 4.72 14.78 -4.06
N ASP A 215 5.58 15.28 -3.17
CA ASP A 215 5.30 16.46 -2.33
C ASP A 215 4.96 17.69 -3.20
N GLN A 216 5.69 17.92 -4.30
CA GLN A 216 5.35 18.98 -5.25
C GLN A 216 3.96 18.79 -5.86
N CYS A 217 3.59 17.55 -6.22
CA CYS A 217 2.27 17.23 -6.75
C CYS A 217 1.18 17.48 -5.71
N VAL A 218 1.38 17.06 -4.47
CA VAL A 218 0.47 17.38 -3.35
C VAL A 218 0.35 18.89 -3.17
N GLY A 219 1.47 19.62 -3.24
CA GLY A 219 1.50 21.08 -3.21
C GLY A 219 0.62 21.73 -4.28
N HIS A 220 0.58 21.20 -5.50
CA HIS A 220 -0.32 21.69 -6.55
C HIS A 220 -1.80 21.54 -6.18
N VAL A 221 -2.17 20.38 -5.62
CA VAL A 221 -3.56 20.13 -5.18
C VAL A 221 -3.95 21.06 -4.04
N LEU A 222 -3.08 21.21 -3.03
CA LEU A 222 -3.36 22.04 -1.86
C LEU A 222 -3.42 23.53 -2.22
N SER A 223 -2.58 24.01 -3.15
CA SER A 223 -2.61 25.41 -3.57
C SER A 223 -3.93 25.82 -4.24
N ALA A 224 -4.68 24.86 -4.79
CA ALA A 224 -6.00 25.15 -5.34
C ALA A 224 -7.01 25.55 -4.25
N LEU A 225 -6.84 25.10 -3.01
CA LEU A 225 -7.67 25.51 -1.87
C LEU A 225 -7.36 26.96 -1.46
N ASP A 226 -6.09 27.39 -1.58
CA ASP A 226 -5.71 28.80 -1.38
C ASP A 226 -6.39 29.71 -2.43
N ASP A 227 -6.38 29.26 -3.69
CA ASP A 227 -6.94 30.06 -4.82
C ASP A 227 -8.44 30.32 -4.68
N ILE A 228 -9.18 29.46 -3.98
CA ILE A 228 -10.64 29.58 -3.79
C ILE A 228 -11.05 29.86 -2.32
N ASP A 229 -10.08 30.10 -1.45
CA ASP A 229 -10.29 30.38 0.00
C ASP A 229 -11.11 29.29 0.71
N ALA A 230 -10.80 28.00 0.43
CA ALA A 230 -11.61 26.86 0.88
C ALA A 230 -10.99 26.06 2.05
N TRP A 231 -9.87 26.48 2.62
CA TRP A 231 -9.20 25.76 3.72
C TRP A 231 -10.07 25.53 4.95
N GLU A 232 -10.84 26.55 5.34
CA GLU A 232 -11.68 26.49 6.54
C GLU A 232 -12.93 25.60 6.34
N ASN A 233 -13.22 25.20 5.10
CA ASN A 233 -14.38 24.39 4.74
C ASN A 233 -14.01 23.06 4.07
N THR A 234 -12.74 22.66 4.14
CA THR A 234 -12.28 21.43 3.49
C THR A 234 -11.60 20.50 4.50
N ILE A 235 -12.03 19.25 4.53
CA ILE A 235 -11.36 18.17 5.25
C ILE A 235 -10.37 17.51 4.31
N ILE A 236 -9.13 17.36 4.76
CA ILE A 236 -8.06 16.74 3.99
C ILE A 236 -7.61 15.48 4.72
N VAL A 237 -7.57 14.36 3.99
CA VAL A 237 -6.99 13.09 4.44
C VAL A 237 -5.85 12.71 3.51
N PHE A 238 -4.64 12.63 4.05
CA PHE A 238 -3.45 12.21 3.31
C PHE A 238 -2.94 10.89 3.87
N THR A 239 -2.75 9.90 2.99
CA THR A 239 -2.24 8.57 3.35
C THR A 239 -1.57 7.90 2.15
N SER A 240 -1.00 6.72 2.36
CA SER A 240 -0.48 5.81 1.32
C SER A 240 -1.20 4.46 1.40
N ASP A 241 -1.13 3.67 0.34
CA ASP A 241 -1.66 2.30 0.30
C ASP A 241 -0.79 1.31 1.10
N HIS A 242 0.52 1.41 1.02
CA HIS A 242 1.54 0.63 1.73
C HIS A 242 2.89 1.36 1.69
N GLY A 243 3.88 0.87 2.42
CA GLY A 243 5.26 1.31 2.32
C GLY A 243 6.10 0.47 1.35
N ASP A 244 7.41 0.61 1.42
CA ASP A 244 8.40 -0.14 0.63
C ASP A 244 9.58 -0.54 1.51
N GLN A 245 10.16 -1.71 1.28
CA GLN A 245 11.30 -2.19 2.08
C GLN A 245 12.59 -1.42 1.84
N CYS A 246 12.84 -0.97 0.64
CA CYS A 246 14.02 -0.16 0.26
C CYS A 246 15.34 -0.58 0.93
N GLY A 247 15.59 -1.87 1.00
CA GLY A 247 16.80 -2.45 1.60
C GLY A 247 16.62 -3.04 2.99
N SER A 248 15.57 -2.68 3.72
CA SER A 248 15.28 -3.29 5.00
C SER A 248 15.08 -4.81 4.84
N HIS A 249 15.69 -5.60 5.72
CA HIS A 249 15.79 -7.06 5.63
C HIS A 249 16.38 -7.58 4.31
N ASN A 250 17.21 -6.78 3.62
CA ASN A 250 17.70 -7.05 2.27
C ASN A 250 16.56 -7.28 1.26
N LEU A 251 15.39 -6.73 1.53
CA LEU A 251 14.20 -6.78 0.70
C LEU A 251 13.95 -5.42 0.02
N ARG A 252 13.09 -5.42 -0.96
CA ARG A 252 12.62 -4.21 -1.65
C ARG A 252 11.19 -4.39 -2.13
N SER A 253 10.55 -3.28 -2.45
CA SER A 253 9.13 -3.28 -2.84
C SER A 253 8.25 -3.78 -1.69
N LYS A 254 7.03 -4.18 -2.00
CA LYS A 254 6.12 -4.92 -1.14
C LYS A 254 6.18 -6.40 -1.50
N GLY A 255 5.78 -7.24 -0.56
CA GLY A 255 5.79 -8.68 -0.77
C GLY A 255 5.01 -9.41 0.33
N PRO A 256 5.09 -10.73 0.37
CA PRO A 256 4.37 -11.55 1.34
C PRO A 256 5.02 -11.51 2.73
N TRP A 257 5.10 -10.33 3.31
CA TRP A 257 5.62 -10.05 4.66
C TRP A 257 4.86 -8.90 5.30
N ASN A 258 5.01 -8.77 6.63
CA ASN A 258 4.28 -7.78 7.43
C ASN A 258 5.22 -6.90 8.25
N TYR A 259 6.41 -6.56 7.71
CA TYR A 259 7.36 -5.67 8.39
C TYR A 259 6.86 -4.23 8.48
N GLN A 260 7.37 -3.49 9.47
CA GLN A 260 6.94 -2.12 9.73
C GLN A 260 7.12 -1.20 8.51
N GLU A 261 8.19 -1.39 7.75
CA GLU A 261 8.48 -0.58 6.56
C GLU A 261 7.40 -0.68 5.47
N THR A 262 6.71 -1.81 5.40
CA THR A 262 5.58 -1.99 4.47
C THR A 262 4.24 -1.65 5.11
N MET A 263 4.06 -1.93 6.40
CA MET A 263 2.75 -1.86 7.07
C MET A 263 2.48 -0.51 7.72
N ARG A 264 3.52 0.20 8.18
CA ARG A 264 3.39 1.51 8.82
C ARG A 264 3.45 2.61 7.78
N ILE A 265 2.31 3.22 7.53
CA ILE A 265 2.12 4.27 6.52
C ILE A 265 1.80 5.62 7.16
N PRO A 266 2.03 6.74 6.46
CA PRO A 266 1.61 8.05 6.93
C PRO A 266 0.09 8.17 6.98
N LEU A 267 -0.42 8.89 7.99
CA LEU A 267 -1.80 9.35 8.05
C LEU A 267 -1.82 10.76 8.63
N TYR A 268 -2.29 11.71 7.84
CA TYR A 268 -2.50 13.09 8.25
C TYR A 268 -3.95 13.48 7.95
N ILE A 269 -4.61 14.08 8.93
CA ILE A 269 -5.99 14.57 8.80
C ILE A 269 -6.02 16.03 9.23
N SER A 270 -6.46 16.89 8.32
CA SER A 270 -6.83 18.27 8.60
C SER A 270 -8.33 18.42 8.51
N ALA A 271 -8.98 18.78 9.60
CA ALA A 271 -10.43 19.02 9.66
C ALA A 271 -10.69 20.28 10.51
N PRO A 272 -10.84 21.46 9.88
CA PRO A 272 -11.00 22.71 10.57
C PRO A 272 -12.18 22.70 11.54
N GLY A 273 -11.96 23.17 12.75
CA GLY A 273 -12.97 23.18 13.82
C GLY A 273 -13.25 21.81 14.48
N ILE A 274 -12.67 20.70 13.95
CA ILE A 274 -12.83 19.35 14.46
C ILE A 274 -11.51 18.82 15.03
N VAL A 275 -10.42 18.90 14.27
CA VAL A 275 -9.10 18.44 14.67
C VAL A 275 -8.25 19.60 15.16
N GLN A 276 -7.65 19.46 16.35
CA GLN A 276 -6.73 20.47 16.86
C GLN A 276 -5.44 20.50 16.01
N PRO A 277 -5.07 21.66 15.44
CA PRO A 277 -3.85 21.77 14.66
C PRO A 277 -2.59 21.33 15.42
N GLY A 278 -1.74 20.53 14.76
CA GLY A 278 -0.49 20.04 15.33
C GLY A 278 -0.64 18.92 16.37
N SER A 279 -1.87 18.43 16.63
CA SER A 279 -2.07 17.28 17.51
C SER A 279 -1.47 16.00 16.89
N LYS A 280 -1.06 15.07 17.76
CA LYS A 280 -0.54 13.75 17.38
C LYS A 280 -1.17 12.70 18.27
N THR A 281 -1.36 11.50 17.74
CA THR A 281 -1.85 10.34 18.49
C THR A 281 -1.00 9.13 18.22
N ASP A 282 -0.82 8.28 19.22
CA ASP A 282 -0.22 6.95 19.10
C ASP A 282 -1.31 5.86 19.04
N SER A 283 -2.57 6.25 18.90
CA SER A 283 -3.67 5.29 18.77
C SER A 283 -3.51 4.44 17.51
N LEU A 284 -3.71 3.14 17.65
CA LEU A 284 -3.68 2.22 16.54
C LEU A 284 -4.82 2.52 15.56
N THR A 285 -4.47 2.68 14.29
CA THR A 285 -5.40 2.97 13.19
C THR A 285 -5.11 2.07 11.99
N SER A 286 -6.10 1.90 11.13
CA SER A 286 -5.99 1.12 9.91
C SER A 286 -6.75 1.79 8.76
N HIS A 287 -6.43 1.44 7.52
CA HIS A 287 -7.14 1.94 6.33
C HIS A 287 -8.67 1.76 6.40
N VAL A 288 -9.14 0.68 7.00
CA VAL A 288 -10.58 0.42 7.14
C VAL A 288 -11.31 1.50 7.95
N ASP A 289 -10.58 2.23 8.80
CA ASP A 289 -11.12 3.31 9.63
C ASP A 289 -11.41 4.57 8.83
N LEU A 290 -10.67 4.79 7.73
CA LEU A 290 -10.78 6.01 6.94
C LEU A 290 -12.16 6.14 6.30
N ALA A 291 -12.68 5.05 5.72
CA ALA A 291 -14.00 5.08 5.12
C ALA A 291 -15.08 5.43 6.16
N ARG A 292 -15.01 4.79 7.33
CA ARG A 292 -15.92 5.06 8.46
C ARG A 292 -15.85 6.52 8.90
N THR A 293 -14.65 7.03 9.10
CA THR A 293 -14.41 8.41 9.56
C THR A 293 -14.89 9.44 8.54
N ILE A 294 -14.64 9.23 7.25
CA ILE A 294 -15.08 10.13 6.17
C ILE A 294 -16.61 10.15 6.09
N LEU A 295 -17.26 8.98 6.21
CA LEU A 295 -18.73 8.90 6.22
C LEU A 295 -19.34 9.60 7.43
N GLU A 296 -18.71 9.51 8.60
CA GLU A 296 -19.15 10.22 9.81
C GLU A 296 -19.06 11.73 9.62
N PHE A 297 -17.98 12.27 9.02
CA PHE A 297 -17.89 13.69 8.66
C PHE A 297 -19.02 14.13 7.73
N ALA A 298 -19.52 13.23 6.87
CA ALA A 298 -20.65 13.48 5.98
C ALA A 298 -22.01 13.26 6.64
N GLY A 299 -22.06 13.00 7.95
CA GLY A 299 -23.29 12.77 8.69
C GLY A 299 -23.97 11.44 8.37
N VAL A 300 -23.20 10.42 7.98
CA VAL A 300 -23.69 9.05 7.76
C VAL A 300 -23.56 8.25 9.04
N GLU A 301 -24.71 7.75 9.54
CA GLU A 301 -24.73 6.93 10.75
C GLU A 301 -24.08 5.56 10.50
N PRO A 302 -23.23 5.08 11.41
CA PRO A 302 -22.60 3.77 11.28
C PRO A 302 -23.59 2.60 11.09
N ALA A 303 -24.75 2.69 11.71
CA ALA A 303 -25.78 1.65 11.62
C ALA A 303 -26.38 1.50 10.21
N ASP A 304 -26.30 2.53 9.37
CA ASP A 304 -26.80 2.50 8.01
C ASP A 304 -25.90 1.66 7.07
N HIS A 305 -24.62 1.49 7.45
CA HIS A 305 -23.64 0.74 6.65
C HIS A 305 -22.84 -0.24 7.52
N PRO A 306 -23.47 -1.32 8.03
CA PRO A 306 -22.83 -2.26 8.97
C PRO A 306 -21.70 -3.09 8.35
N THR A 307 -21.57 -3.08 7.02
CA THR A 307 -20.49 -3.80 6.31
C THR A 307 -19.12 -3.12 6.44
N PHE A 308 -19.05 -1.86 6.90
CA PHE A 308 -17.77 -1.19 7.15
C PHE A 308 -17.24 -1.63 8.52
N VAL A 309 -16.18 -2.43 8.50
CA VAL A 309 -15.57 -3.04 9.69
C VAL A 309 -14.62 -2.11 10.47
N GLY A 310 -14.34 -0.92 9.94
CA GLY A 310 -13.47 0.07 10.58
C GLY A 310 -14.11 0.75 11.79
N GLU A 311 -13.28 1.38 12.60
CA GLU A 311 -13.68 2.24 13.71
C GLU A 311 -13.60 3.71 13.30
N SER A 312 -14.43 4.57 13.90
CA SER A 312 -14.29 6.01 13.72
C SER A 312 -13.04 6.54 14.42
N LEU A 313 -12.35 7.47 13.76
CA LEU A 313 -11.23 8.20 14.36
C LEU A 313 -11.68 9.44 15.18
N SER A 314 -12.97 9.76 15.22
CA SER A 314 -13.48 10.93 15.96
C SER A 314 -13.05 11.01 17.42
N PRO A 315 -12.95 9.91 18.19
CA PRO A 315 -12.46 9.99 19.57
C PRO A 315 -11.06 10.57 19.71
N VAL A 316 -10.13 10.36 18.76
CA VAL A 316 -8.78 10.93 18.84
C VAL A 316 -8.73 12.38 18.38
N PHE A 317 -9.74 12.88 17.68
CA PHE A 317 -9.85 14.31 17.35
C PHE A 317 -10.23 15.13 18.56
N GLU A 318 -11.07 14.60 19.43
CA GLU A 318 -11.47 15.23 20.69
C GLU A 318 -10.38 15.09 21.76
N ASN A 319 -9.73 13.95 21.82
CA ASN A 319 -8.66 13.63 22.77
C ASN A 319 -7.58 12.77 22.11
N SER A 320 -6.45 13.36 21.78
CA SER A 320 -5.33 12.67 21.10
C SER A 320 -4.77 11.46 21.87
N SER A 321 -5.09 11.32 23.16
CA SER A 321 -4.74 10.16 23.97
C SER A 321 -5.83 9.09 24.01
N ALA A 322 -6.96 9.29 23.31
CA ALA A 322 -7.99 8.27 23.23
C ALA A 322 -7.47 7.04 22.48
N LYS A 323 -7.92 5.89 22.93
CA LYS A 323 -7.59 4.61 22.29
C LYS A 323 -8.75 4.18 21.38
N ILE A 324 -8.47 3.98 20.11
CA ILE A 324 -9.47 3.51 19.13
C ILE A 324 -9.68 2.01 19.25
N ARG A 325 -8.57 1.23 19.36
CA ARG A 325 -8.57 -0.23 19.42
C ARG A 325 -7.40 -0.78 20.21
N ASP A 326 -7.49 -2.04 20.60
CA ASP A 326 -6.42 -2.76 21.28
C ASP A 326 -5.37 -3.33 20.33
N TYR A 327 -5.75 -3.57 19.07
CA TYR A 327 -4.90 -4.15 18.04
C TYR A 327 -5.35 -3.69 16.65
N VAL A 328 -4.44 -3.75 15.69
CA VAL A 328 -4.76 -3.76 14.25
C VAL A 328 -4.60 -5.16 13.70
N LEU A 329 -5.58 -5.58 12.90
CA LEU A 329 -5.53 -6.81 12.13
C LEU A 329 -5.07 -6.48 10.71
N PHE A 330 -4.19 -7.28 10.16
CA PHE A 330 -3.78 -7.18 8.77
C PHE A 330 -3.77 -8.55 8.10
N ASN A 331 -4.18 -8.56 6.84
CA ASN A 331 -4.25 -9.73 6.01
C ASN A 331 -3.57 -9.44 4.68
N GLN A 332 -2.79 -10.39 4.20
CA GLN A 332 -2.22 -10.37 2.87
C GLN A 332 -2.52 -11.71 2.20
N GLU A 333 -3.42 -11.69 1.24
CA GLU A 333 -3.67 -12.83 0.38
C GLU A 333 -3.03 -12.57 -0.99
N TRP A 334 -1.69 -12.63 -1.00
CA TRP A 334 -0.98 -12.52 -2.26
C TRP A 334 -1.39 -13.64 -3.20
N PRO A 335 -1.58 -13.33 -4.49
CA PRO A 335 -1.72 -14.38 -5.46
C PRO A 335 -0.42 -15.19 -5.50
N TRP A 336 -0.58 -16.46 -5.77
CA TRP A 336 0.53 -17.33 -6.06
C TRP A 336 1.44 -16.72 -7.15
N TYR A 337 2.74 -16.76 -6.94
CA TYR A 337 3.73 -16.28 -7.89
C TYR A 337 4.67 -17.41 -8.27
N PRO A 338 5.08 -17.57 -9.56
CA PRO A 338 6.10 -18.54 -9.96
C PRO A 338 7.39 -18.32 -9.16
N GLY A 339 7.83 -19.33 -8.41
CA GLY A 339 9.02 -19.28 -7.57
C GLY A 339 8.74 -19.43 -6.06
N VAL A 340 7.47 -19.31 -5.64
CA VAL A 340 7.05 -19.49 -4.24
C VAL A 340 6.11 -20.68 -4.05
N GLU A 341 6.07 -21.61 -5.00
CA GLU A 341 5.13 -22.74 -5.07
C GLU A 341 5.17 -23.66 -3.86
N GLN A 342 6.30 -23.67 -3.15
CA GLN A 342 6.52 -24.51 -1.98
C GLN A 342 6.56 -23.72 -0.67
N CYS A 343 6.21 -22.43 -0.72
CA CYS A 343 6.18 -21.55 0.43
C CYS A 343 4.74 -21.19 0.79
N ARG A 344 4.51 -20.90 2.07
CA ARG A 344 3.29 -20.28 2.53
C ARG A 344 3.37 -18.78 2.20
N TYR A 345 2.54 -18.31 1.29
CA TYR A 345 2.62 -16.96 0.70
C TYR A 345 1.52 -16.01 1.17
N ALA A 346 0.45 -16.54 1.72
CA ALA A 346 -0.59 -15.73 2.34
C ALA A 346 -0.31 -15.55 3.83
N SER A 347 -0.68 -14.44 4.39
CA SER A 347 -0.46 -14.16 5.82
C SER A 347 -1.60 -13.39 6.45
N SER A 348 -1.75 -13.56 7.74
CA SER A 348 -2.52 -12.67 8.60
C SER A 348 -1.79 -12.44 9.92
N GLY A 349 -2.07 -11.30 10.55
CA GLY A 349 -1.39 -10.94 11.79
C GLY A 349 -2.10 -9.86 12.57
N ILE A 350 -1.66 -9.72 13.81
CA ILE A 350 -2.11 -8.69 14.75
C ILE A 350 -0.91 -7.93 15.31
N PHE A 351 -1.13 -6.65 15.56
CA PHE A 351 -0.20 -5.76 16.24
C PHE A 351 -0.93 -4.96 17.31
N ASP A 352 -0.45 -5.00 18.56
CA ASP A 352 -1.06 -4.34 19.72
C ASP A 352 -0.39 -3.01 20.12
N GLY A 353 0.54 -2.53 19.29
CA GLY A 353 1.34 -1.33 19.54
C GLY A 353 2.76 -1.65 20.04
N ILE A 354 3.00 -2.86 20.53
CA ILE A 354 4.30 -3.36 21.00
C ILE A 354 4.58 -4.72 20.38
N ASN A 355 3.67 -5.66 20.53
CA ASN A 355 3.85 -7.03 20.07
C ASN A 355 3.19 -7.23 18.71
N LYS A 356 3.91 -7.85 17.81
CA LYS A 356 3.40 -8.27 16.51
C LYS A 356 3.47 -9.79 16.40
N TYR A 357 2.37 -10.38 15.94
CA TYR A 357 2.30 -11.79 15.64
C TYR A 357 1.71 -11.99 14.25
N CYS A 358 2.35 -12.82 13.43
CA CYS A 358 1.89 -13.19 12.10
C CYS A 358 1.92 -14.70 11.91
N ARG A 359 0.95 -15.21 11.16
CA ARG A 359 0.95 -16.57 10.64
C ARG A 359 0.93 -16.56 9.13
N TYR A 360 1.59 -17.55 8.52
CA TYR A 360 1.66 -17.73 7.07
C TYR A 360 1.01 -19.04 6.68
N TYR A 361 0.23 -19.03 5.62
CA TYR A 361 -0.54 -20.17 5.13
C TYR A 361 -0.61 -20.19 3.60
N GLY A 362 -1.27 -21.19 3.05
CA GLY A 362 -1.34 -21.41 1.60
C GLY A 362 -0.06 -22.04 1.07
N LEU A 363 -0.18 -23.17 0.41
CA LEU A 363 0.87 -23.76 -0.42
C LEU A 363 0.34 -23.80 -1.83
N GLY A 364 1.15 -23.31 -2.77
CA GLY A 364 0.79 -23.06 -4.13
C GLY A 364 0.07 -24.16 -4.87
N GLY A 365 -0.65 -23.81 -5.87
CA GLY A 365 -1.30 -24.68 -6.82
C GLY A 365 -2.00 -23.89 -7.91
N GLY A 366 -2.22 -24.48 -9.05
CA GLY A 366 -3.16 -24.01 -10.06
C GLY A 366 -2.64 -23.11 -11.16
N PHE A 367 -1.36 -22.74 -11.18
CA PHE A 367 -0.79 -22.02 -12.33
C PHE A 367 0.21 -22.89 -13.10
N ASP A 368 0.19 -22.79 -14.42
CA ASP A 368 1.22 -23.41 -15.26
C ASP A 368 2.53 -22.62 -15.21
N THR A 369 3.58 -23.13 -15.84
CA THR A 369 4.90 -22.50 -15.91
C THR A 369 4.90 -21.15 -16.65
N GLN A 370 3.77 -20.76 -17.24
CA GLN A 370 3.57 -19.49 -17.95
C GLN A 370 2.69 -18.53 -17.16
N GLY A 371 2.25 -18.92 -15.95
CA GLY A 371 1.41 -18.10 -15.10
C GLY A 371 -0.08 -18.12 -15.45
N ASN A 372 -0.52 -19.07 -16.29
CA ASN A 372 -1.94 -19.24 -16.58
C ASN A 372 -2.61 -20.10 -15.51
N GLN A 373 -3.78 -19.69 -15.07
CA GLN A 373 -4.56 -20.43 -14.09
C GLN A 373 -5.18 -21.69 -14.73
N ASN A 374 -4.71 -22.85 -14.32
CA ASN A 374 -5.20 -24.16 -14.75
C ASN A 374 -6.24 -24.73 -13.76
N GLY A 375 -7.31 -23.99 -13.52
CA GLY A 375 -8.39 -24.36 -12.58
C GLY A 375 -8.44 -23.45 -11.36
N GLU A 376 -9.36 -23.75 -10.43
CA GLU A 376 -9.42 -23.06 -9.14
C GLU A 376 -8.12 -23.31 -8.38
N PRO A 377 -7.45 -22.27 -7.84
CA PRO A 377 -6.24 -22.44 -7.04
C PRO A 377 -6.59 -23.26 -5.79
N GLU A 378 -6.16 -24.50 -5.74
CA GLU A 378 -6.28 -25.29 -4.52
C GLU A 378 -5.23 -24.78 -3.53
N MET A 379 -5.69 -23.98 -2.56
CA MET A 379 -4.87 -23.53 -1.46
C MET A 379 -4.69 -24.69 -0.48
N LEU A 380 -3.58 -25.40 -0.61
CA LEU A 380 -3.18 -26.41 0.39
C LEU A 380 -2.81 -25.68 1.68
N PHE A 381 -3.20 -26.25 2.82
CA PHE A 381 -2.98 -25.61 4.13
C PHE A 381 -3.49 -24.16 4.19
N GLY A 382 -4.78 -24.02 3.94
CA GLY A 382 -5.46 -22.72 4.03
C GLY A 382 -5.46 -22.14 5.44
N ARG A 383 -6.13 -21.04 5.58
CA ARG A 383 -6.23 -20.28 6.85
C ARG A 383 -6.69 -21.12 8.03
N ASP A 384 -7.52 -22.16 7.80
CA ASP A 384 -8.04 -23.06 8.84
C ASP A 384 -7.17 -24.25 9.18
N ALA A 385 -6.00 -24.36 8.56
CA ALA A 385 -5.04 -25.43 8.84
C ALA A 385 -4.62 -25.43 10.33
N ALA A 386 -4.05 -26.57 10.78
CA ALA A 386 -3.58 -26.70 12.15
C ALA A 386 -2.39 -25.78 12.43
N PHE A 387 -2.17 -25.42 13.68
CA PHE A 387 -1.06 -24.56 14.09
C PHE A 387 0.30 -24.99 13.48
N ASP A 388 0.58 -26.28 13.47
CA ASP A 388 1.87 -26.80 12.98
C ASP A 388 2.00 -26.78 11.44
N ASP A 389 0.93 -26.44 10.73
CA ASP A 389 0.88 -26.29 9.28
C ASP A 389 1.10 -24.83 8.82
N HIS A 390 1.32 -23.93 9.74
CA HIS A 390 1.65 -22.53 9.48
C HIS A 390 3.13 -22.26 9.75
N ASP A 391 3.69 -21.24 9.05
CA ASP A 391 4.90 -20.57 9.54
C ASP A 391 4.48 -19.41 10.45
N HIS A 392 5.35 -19.05 11.40
CA HIS A 392 5.03 -18.05 12.41
C HIS A 392 6.13 -17.02 12.55
N GLU A 393 5.73 -15.78 12.77
CA GLU A 393 6.58 -14.69 13.22
C GLU A 393 5.99 -14.05 14.46
N MET A 394 6.86 -13.69 15.39
CA MET A 394 6.49 -12.94 16.59
C MET A 394 7.62 -12.01 16.97
N TYR A 395 7.29 -10.76 17.25
CA TYR A 395 8.25 -9.69 17.59
C TYR A 395 7.75 -8.87 18.77
N ASP A 396 8.68 -8.38 19.56
CA ASP A 396 8.52 -7.31 20.54
C ASP A 396 9.19 -6.06 19.94
N LEU A 397 8.42 -5.11 19.42
CA LEU A 397 8.95 -3.94 18.74
C LEU A 397 9.51 -2.87 19.69
N GLN A 398 9.34 -3.02 21.01
CA GLN A 398 10.00 -2.19 22.00
C GLN A 398 11.45 -2.62 22.18
N GLU A 399 11.71 -3.94 22.20
CA GLU A 399 13.04 -4.52 22.37
C GLU A 399 13.76 -4.71 21.03
N ASP A 400 13.01 -4.99 19.98
CA ASP A 400 13.51 -5.24 18.61
C ASP A 400 12.72 -4.43 17.58
N PRO A 401 12.93 -3.11 17.51
CA PRO A 401 12.19 -2.23 16.59
C PRO A 401 12.44 -2.52 15.12
N HIS A 402 13.48 -3.26 14.79
CA HIS A 402 13.87 -3.63 13.43
C HIS A 402 13.49 -5.07 13.05
N GLU A 403 12.73 -5.77 13.89
CA GLU A 403 12.19 -7.10 13.63
C GLU A 403 13.23 -8.16 13.21
N LEU A 404 14.43 -8.09 13.78
CA LEU A 404 15.53 -8.99 13.47
C LEU A 404 15.37 -10.37 14.12
N VAL A 405 14.79 -10.42 15.34
CA VAL A 405 14.70 -11.62 16.15
C VAL A 405 13.29 -12.20 16.14
N ASN A 406 13.06 -13.21 15.28
CA ASN A 406 11.78 -13.92 15.27
C ASN A 406 11.64 -14.79 16.54
N LEU A 407 10.86 -14.32 17.51
CA LEU A 407 10.61 -15.01 18.77
C LEU A 407 9.82 -16.32 18.60
N ALA A 408 9.14 -16.52 17.47
CA ALA A 408 8.34 -17.71 17.22
C ALA A 408 9.18 -18.98 17.00
N VAL A 409 10.48 -18.84 16.67
CA VAL A 409 11.38 -19.99 16.49
C VAL A 409 11.93 -20.51 17.81
N ASP A 410 11.82 -19.74 18.90
CA ASP A 410 12.22 -20.17 20.23
C ASP A 410 11.24 -21.22 20.79
N ARG A 411 11.72 -22.43 20.93
CA ARG A 411 10.91 -23.56 21.46
C ARG A 411 10.36 -23.31 22.87
N SER A 412 11.03 -22.51 23.67
CA SER A 412 10.55 -22.16 25.02
C SER A 412 9.30 -21.26 24.97
N ARG A 413 9.11 -20.51 23.91
CA ARG A 413 7.96 -19.63 23.68
C ARG A 413 6.80 -20.29 22.91
N ARG A 414 6.90 -21.57 22.56
CA ARG A 414 5.88 -22.26 21.74
C ARG A 414 4.44 -22.14 22.32
N ALA A 415 4.30 -22.14 23.64
CA ALA A 415 2.99 -21.97 24.28
C ALA A 415 2.44 -20.54 24.06
N GLU A 416 3.30 -19.54 24.11
CA GLU A 416 2.96 -18.14 23.83
C GLU A 416 2.55 -17.96 22.35
N VAL A 417 3.32 -18.49 21.42
CA VAL A 417 3.01 -18.47 19.98
C VAL A 417 1.65 -19.14 19.70
N ARG A 418 1.34 -20.27 20.34
CA ARG A 418 0.04 -20.92 20.24
C ARG A 418 -1.09 -20.07 20.81
N SER A 419 -0.83 -19.34 21.88
CA SER A 419 -1.81 -18.41 22.45
C SER A 419 -2.12 -17.28 21.47
N LYS A 420 -1.10 -16.68 20.87
CA LYS A 420 -1.26 -15.62 19.84
C LYS A 420 -1.95 -16.12 18.57
N PHE A 421 -1.66 -17.34 18.14
CA PHE A 421 -2.38 -17.99 17.05
C PHE A 421 -3.88 -18.13 17.35
N SER A 422 -4.23 -18.57 18.57
CA SER A 422 -5.62 -18.73 18.96
C SER A 422 -6.34 -17.38 19.09
N GLU A 423 -5.65 -16.37 19.62
CA GLU A 423 -6.13 -15.00 19.71
C GLU A 423 -6.45 -14.43 18.32
N LEU A 424 -5.48 -14.51 17.39
CA LEU A 424 -5.67 -14.07 16.00
C LEU A 424 -6.87 -14.75 15.34
N ARG A 425 -7.01 -16.06 15.49
CA ARG A 425 -8.15 -16.79 14.92
C ARG A 425 -9.50 -16.37 15.51
N SER A 426 -9.54 -16.06 16.80
CA SER A 426 -10.75 -15.56 17.45
C SER A 426 -11.15 -14.20 16.88
N ILE A 427 -10.17 -13.30 16.69
CA ILE A 427 -10.37 -11.98 16.11
C ILE A 427 -10.87 -12.08 14.67
N GLU A 428 -10.24 -12.92 13.85
CA GLU A 428 -10.66 -13.15 12.46
C GLU A 428 -12.09 -13.67 12.39
N HIS A 429 -12.44 -14.62 13.28
CA HIS A 429 -13.77 -15.17 13.34
C HIS A 429 -14.84 -14.13 13.78
N GLU A 430 -14.49 -13.25 14.72
CA GLU A 430 -15.35 -12.15 15.14
C GLU A 430 -15.59 -11.14 14.03
N MET A 431 -14.53 -10.76 13.31
CA MET A 431 -14.59 -9.74 12.26
C MET A 431 -15.27 -10.24 10.98
N TYR A 432 -15.04 -11.47 10.60
CA TYR A 432 -15.40 -11.98 9.28
C TYR A 432 -16.42 -13.15 9.30
N GLY A 433 -16.74 -13.69 10.50
CA GLY A 433 -17.64 -14.82 10.65
C GLY A 433 -17.07 -16.17 10.21
N ASN A 434 -17.93 -17.20 10.11
CA ASN A 434 -17.54 -18.58 9.77
C ASN A 434 -17.17 -18.80 8.28
N GLY A 435 -17.19 -17.77 7.47
CA GLY A 435 -16.91 -17.84 6.03
C GLY A 435 -15.49 -17.47 5.66
N PHE A 436 -14.61 -17.36 6.65
CA PHE A 436 -13.24 -16.91 6.48
C PHE A 436 -12.24 -18.03 6.65
#